data_b5e7ab9cc9a8e949354b715625b837c4
#
_entry.id   b5e7ab9cc9a8e949354b715625b837c4
#
_cell.length_a   1.000
_cell.length_b   1.000
_cell.length_c   1.000
_cell.angle_alpha   90.00
_cell.angle_beta   90.00
_cell.angle_gamma   90.00
#
_symmetry.space_group_name_H-M   'P 1'
#
loop_
_entity.id
_entity.type
_entity.pdbx_description
1 polymer ?
#
loop_
_entity_poly.entity_id
_entity_poly.type
_entity_poly.pdbx_seq_one_letter_code
_entity_poly.pdbx_strand_id
1 'polypeptide(L)'
;MTEDAPFDAESIAGKFLLDPYLDWANGEGVPVHLDFGHDLLALETAPWDRYGARGCFAHTHGRGDFMANYVIEVDPGAKTRPVKHLYEAFFYVLEGYGSTMVWLPNGEKRSFEWGPKALFAVPLNCLYQVFNHSGRERVRLSCTNDAPLTLNLYHNEAFVFDNPFSFPERTGLANYYEGEGEHTPVHRGMNVATLNVWETNFIHDLTSFKLYALNERGKGSKNVSFVLADGTMHAHTSEIPAGRYKKAHRHAAGTHVHAVDGEGYTLLWHEGDSEFKEFPWRHGFMYTPPFWMFHQHFNTCPNPARYLACSLGSRRYPFIALRRRSAEGGGSISIQQGGRQIEYEDQDPRIHRKWLEALVETGVASEMGDLFNEHAIMALDPAKLTGVISTPRSTGPAI
;
A
#
# COMPACT_ATOMS: atom_id res chain seq x y z
N MET A 1 7.14 48.31 -16.70
CA MET A 1 7.44 46.87 -16.49
C MET A 1 8.43 46.84 -15.34
N THR A 2 7.97 46.50 -14.16
CA THR A 2 8.81 46.29 -12.99
C THR A 2 9.57 44.96 -13.21
N GLU A 3 10.92 45.04 -13.22
CA GLU A 3 11.74 43.85 -13.17
C GLU A 3 11.29 43.02 -11.98
N ASP A 4 10.89 41.76 -12.22
CA ASP A 4 10.58 40.81 -11.14
C ASP A 4 11.86 40.66 -10.28
N ALA A 5 11.72 40.92 -8.99
CA ALA A 5 12.80 40.70 -8.04
C ALA A 5 13.23 39.22 -8.15
N PRO A 6 14.55 38.95 -8.08
CA PRO A 6 15.03 37.59 -8.17
C PRO A 6 14.37 36.72 -7.10
N PHE A 7 13.90 35.56 -7.51
CA PHE A 7 13.29 34.55 -6.64
C PHE A 7 14.30 34.13 -5.56
N ASP A 8 14.05 34.53 -4.33
CA ASP A 8 14.86 34.16 -3.17
C ASP A 8 14.25 32.92 -2.50
N ALA A 9 14.78 31.77 -2.86
CA ALA A 9 14.33 30.47 -2.34
C ALA A 9 14.48 30.36 -0.80
N GLU A 10 15.50 30.97 -0.21
CA GLU A 10 15.72 30.94 1.25
C GLU A 10 14.69 31.82 1.99
N SER A 11 14.32 32.97 1.45
CA SER A 11 13.30 33.82 2.07
C SER A 11 11.90 33.26 1.95
N ILE A 12 11.65 32.41 0.96
CA ILE A 12 10.38 31.71 0.73
C ILE A 12 10.27 30.46 1.60
N ALA A 13 11.33 29.64 1.68
CA ALA A 13 11.35 28.38 2.42
C ALA A 13 11.04 28.55 3.92
N GLY A 14 11.33 29.70 4.51
CA GLY A 14 11.03 29.96 5.92
C GLY A 14 9.62 30.51 6.21
N LYS A 15 8.84 30.89 5.18
CA LYS A 15 7.51 31.51 5.34
C LYS A 15 6.41 30.86 4.53
N PHE A 16 6.77 30.19 3.43
CA PHE A 16 5.85 29.59 2.49
C PHE A 16 6.36 28.20 2.10
N LEU A 17 5.51 27.39 1.49
CA LEU A 17 5.79 26.02 1.05
C LEU A 17 6.21 25.11 2.22
N LEU A 18 5.68 25.36 3.40
CA LEU A 18 5.95 24.56 4.61
C LEU A 18 5.29 23.19 4.51
N ASP A 19 5.99 22.18 5.00
CA ASP A 19 5.46 20.82 5.18
C ASP A 19 5.64 20.40 6.66
N PRO A 20 4.66 20.69 7.52
CA PRO A 20 4.71 20.35 8.95
C PRO A 20 4.93 18.86 9.22
N TYR A 21 4.48 17.99 8.32
CA TYR A 21 4.74 16.55 8.44
C TYR A 21 6.23 16.23 8.22
N LEU A 22 6.85 16.78 7.18
CA LEU A 22 8.29 16.56 6.93
C LEU A 22 9.15 17.19 8.02
N ASP A 23 8.77 18.36 8.52
CA ASP A 23 9.46 19.02 9.65
C ASP A 23 9.41 18.12 10.88
N TRP A 24 8.24 17.57 11.22
CA TRP A 24 8.09 16.58 12.29
C TRP A 24 8.92 15.33 12.04
N ALA A 25 8.81 14.69 10.86
CA ALA A 25 9.50 13.46 10.56
C ALA A 25 11.04 13.59 10.65
N ASN A 26 11.58 14.72 10.17
CA ASN A 26 13.01 15.04 10.29
C ASN A 26 13.42 15.36 11.72
N GLY A 27 12.50 15.94 12.52
CA GLY A 27 12.72 16.29 13.93
C GLY A 27 12.73 15.07 14.87
N GLU A 28 12.19 13.92 14.47
CA GLU A 28 12.12 12.70 15.30
C GLU A 28 13.49 12.00 15.50
N GLY A 29 14.54 12.41 14.80
CA GLY A 29 15.91 11.95 15.01
C GLY A 29 16.19 10.50 14.54
N VAL A 30 15.32 9.92 13.73
CA VAL A 30 15.50 8.61 13.11
C VAL A 30 15.77 8.74 11.61
N PRO A 31 16.37 7.73 10.95
CA PRO A 31 16.62 7.77 9.52
C PRO A 31 15.34 8.00 8.71
N VAL A 32 15.43 8.85 7.68
CA VAL A 32 14.39 9.05 6.68
C VAL A 32 14.91 8.54 5.35
N HIS A 33 14.42 7.39 4.93
CA HIS A 33 14.76 6.79 3.63
C HIS A 33 13.74 7.24 2.59
N LEU A 34 14.21 7.63 1.39
CA LEU A 34 13.35 8.05 0.28
C LEU A 34 13.74 7.33 -1.00
N ASP A 35 12.82 6.56 -1.57
CA ASP A 35 12.97 5.87 -2.86
C ASP A 35 11.57 5.61 -3.47
N PHE A 36 11.49 4.91 -4.59
CA PHE A 36 10.23 4.40 -5.15
C PHE A 36 9.69 3.18 -4.40
N GLY A 37 10.57 2.42 -3.78
CA GLY A 37 10.27 1.24 -2.97
C GLY A 37 11.42 0.86 -2.07
N HIS A 38 11.12 0.09 -1.02
CA HIS A 38 12.07 -0.29 0.03
C HIS A 38 11.94 -1.76 0.39
N ASP A 39 13.08 -2.40 0.66
CA ASP A 39 13.11 -3.62 1.45
C ASP A 39 13.01 -3.25 2.94
N LEU A 40 11.80 -3.28 3.48
CA LEU A 40 11.53 -2.87 4.86
C LEU A 40 12.20 -3.75 5.91
N LEU A 41 12.64 -4.97 5.54
CA LEU A 41 13.41 -5.85 6.42
C LEU A 41 14.88 -5.43 6.52
N ALA A 42 15.39 -4.72 5.51
CA ALA A 42 16.79 -4.30 5.40
C ALA A 42 17.05 -2.84 5.79
N LEU A 43 16.00 -1.99 5.92
CA LEU A 43 16.20 -0.58 6.25
C LEU A 43 16.94 -0.40 7.57
N GLU A 44 17.87 0.54 7.58
CA GLU A 44 18.54 0.96 8.81
C GLU A 44 17.56 1.68 9.74
N THR A 45 17.59 1.33 11.03
CA THR A 45 16.80 1.92 12.11
C THR A 45 17.68 2.56 13.16
N ALA A 46 17.17 3.57 13.85
CA ALA A 46 17.85 4.20 15.00
C ALA A 46 16.91 4.25 16.22
N PRO A 47 17.45 4.51 17.43
CA PRO A 47 16.62 4.72 18.61
C PRO A 47 15.59 5.83 18.37
N TRP A 48 14.34 5.55 18.67
CA TRP A 48 13.20 6.46 18.47
C TRP A 48 12.51 6.75 19.80
N ASP A 49 12.77 7.93 20.31
CA ASP A 49 12.31 8.30 21.66
C ASP A 49 10.79 8.25 21.83
N ARG A 50 10.03 8.64 20.80
CA ARG A 50 8.57 8.60 20.80
C ARG A 50 8.06 7.20 21.14
N TYR A 51 8.62 6.17 20.54
CA TYR A 51 8.23 4.78 20.76
C TYR A 51 9.00 4.10 21.88
N GLY A 52 10.14 4.66 22.32
CA GLY A 52 11.06 3.95 23.24
C GLY A 52 11.56 2.62 22.64
N ALA A 53 11.70 2.58 21.35
CA ALA A 53 12.12 1.45 20.53
C ALA A 53 13.04 1.97 19.42
N ARG A 54 13.28 1.20 18.38
CA ARG A 54 14.00 1.65 17.18
C ARG A 54 13.01 1.91 16.04
N GLY A 55 13.40 2.72 15.05
CA GLY A 55 12.57 2.91 13.87
C GLY A 55 13.25 3.73 12.78
N CYS A 56 12.54 3.91 11.67
CA CYS A 56 12.89 4.79 10.56
C CYS A 56 11.65 5.15 9.75
N PHE A 57 11.69 6.26 9.04
CA PHE A 57 10.69 6.56 8.02
C PHE A 57 11.07 5.90 6.68
N ALA A 58 10.10 5.26 6.04
CA ALA A 58 10.21 4.65 4.72
C ALA A 58 9.35 5.44 3.73
N HIS A 59 9.80 6.63 3.38
CA HIS A 59 9.11 7.50 2.43
C HIS A 59 9.29 7.00 1.01
N THR A 60 8.23 7.13 0.21
CA THR A 60 8.28 6.81 -1.21
C THR A 60 7.92 8.02 -2.06
N HIS A 61 8.48 8.11 -3.27
CA HIS A 61 8.14 9.17 -4.22
C HIS A 61 6.65 9.19 -4.61
N GLY A 62 5.96 8.07 -4.42
CA GLY A 62 4.53 7.93 -4.71
C GLY A 62 3.59 8.18 -3.53
N ARG A 63 4.09 8.54 -2.32
CA ARG A 63 3.28 8.66 -1.11
C ARG A 63 2.17 9.73 -1.18
N GLY A 64 2.36 10.77 -2.00
CA GLY A 64 1.54 11.98 -1.98
C GLY A 64 1.72 12.76 -0.66
N ASP A 65 0.89 13.78 -0.47
CA ASP A 65 0.95 14.64 0.73
C ASP A 65 -0.01 14.16 1.85
N PHE A 66 -0.50 12.94 1.76
CA PHE A 66 -1.55 12.43 2.65
C PHE A 66 -1.27 11.02 3.19
N MET A 67 -0.25 10.32 2.71
CA MET A 67 0.11 8.98 3.19
C MET A 67 1.60 8.89 3.48
N ALA A 68 1.96 8.06 4.46
CA ALA A 68 3.34 7.75 4.77
C ALA A 68 3.50 6.30 5.26
N ASN A 69 4.75 5.88 5.39
CA ASN A 69 5.12 4.64 6.06
C ASN A 69 6.33 4.86 6.95
N TYR A 70 6.34 4.20 8.10
CA TYR A 70 7.51 4.06 8.96
C TYR A 70 7.62 2.64 9.50
N VAL A 71 8.83 2.27 9.90
CA VAL A 71 9.13 0.97 10.51
C VAL A 71 9.35 1.17 12.01
N ILE A 72 8.70 0.35 12.82
CA ILE A 72 8.98 0.21 14.26
C ILE A 72 9.72 -1.11 14.44
N GLU A 73 10.85 -1.06 15.14
CA GLU A 73 11.64 -2.23 15.49
C GLU A 73 11.75 -2.33 17.00
N VAL A 74 11.34 -3.47 17.56
CA VAL A 74 11.34 -3.73 19.00
C VAL A 74 12.34 -4.85 19.30
N ASP A 75 13.33 -4.53 20.12
CA ASP A 75 14.38 -5.46 20.51
C ASP A 75 13.83 -6.70 21.24
N PRO A 76 14.57 -7.82 21.30
CA PRO A 76 14.17 -9.02 22.02
C PRO A 76 13.77 -8.74 23.48
N GLY A 77 12.57 -9.22 23.88
CA GLY A 77 12.04 -9.05 25.23
C GLY A 77 11.64 -7.63 25.62
N ALA A 78 11.77 -6.67 24.69
CA ALA A 78 11.42 -5.28 24.93
C ALA A 78 9.95 -4.97 24.55
N LYS A 79 9.57 -3.74 24.81
CA LYS A 79 8.26 -3.18 24.44
C LYS A 79 8.40 -1.70 24.10
N THR A 80 7.48 -1.17 23.33
CA THR A 80 7.40 0.28 23.10
C THR A 80 6.97 1.03 24.35
N ARG A 81 7.10 2.34 24.36
CA ARG A 81 6.29 3.20 25.24
C ARG A 81 4.82 3.10 24.81
N PRO A 82 3.85 3.33 25.71
CA PRO A 82 2.47 3.58 25.29
C PRO A 82 2.40 4.87 24.47
N VAL A 83 1.80 4.81 23.30
CA VAL A 83 1.68 5.95 22.36
C VAL A 83 0.25 6.07 21.86
N LYS A 84 -0.15 7.26 21.46
CA LYS A 84 -1.40 7.55 20.75
C LYS A 84 -1.16 8.63 19.72
N HIS A 85 -2.04 8.74 18.76
CA HIS A 85 -2.00 9.76 17.74
C HIS A 85 -3.36 9.98 17.08
N LEU A 86 -3.61 11.18 16.60
CA LEU A 86 -4.85 11.57 15.93
C LEU A 86 -4.76 11.36 14.40
N TYR A 87 -4.02 10.37 13.96
CA TYR A 87 -4.00 9.89 12.59
C TYR A 87 -4.28 8.38 12.56
N GLU A 88 -4.77 7.89 11.45
CA GLU A 88 -5.03 6.46 11.27
C GLU A 88 -3.75 5.72 10.87
N ALA A 89 -3.62 4.47 11.32
CA ALA A 89 -2.46 3.67 11.07
C ALA A 89 -2.82 2.18 10.93
N PHE A 90 -2.23 1.54 9.90
CA PHE A 90 -2.26 0.09 9.70
C PHE A 90 -0.88 -0.48 9.95
N PHE A 91 -0.83 -1.47 10.82
CA PHE A 91 0.39 -2.18 11.20
C PHE A 91 0.44 -3.53 10.50
N TYR A 92 1.42 -3.70 9.62
CA TYR A 92 1.72 -4.96 8.98
C TYR A 92 2.97 -5.57 9.63
N VAL A 93 2.83 -6.80 10.15
CA VAL A 93 3.94 -7.51 10.82
C VAL A 93 4.87 -8.08 9.77
N LEU A 94 6.08 -7.52 9.70
CA LEU A 94 7.14 -7.95 8.78
C LEU A 94 7.84 -9.20 9.30
N GLU A 95 8.26 -9.19 10.58
CA GLU A 95 8.95 -10.30 11.23
C GLU A 95 8.74 -10.30 12.74
N GLY A 96 8.91 -11.47 13.35
CA GLY A 96 8.82 -11.68 14.78
C GLY A 96 7.40 -11.94 15.30
N TYR A 97 7.31 -12.26 16.59
CA TYR A 97 6.08 -12.59 17.31
C TYR A 97 5.91 -11.69 18.50
N GLY A 98 4.73 -11.18 18.70
CA GLY A 98 4.46 -10.26 19.79
C GLY A 98 2.98 -10.06 20.04
N SER A 99 2.66 -9.02 20.79
CA SER A 99 1.27 -8.59 21.02
C SER A 99 1.15 -7.07 21.00
N THR A 100 -0.07 -6.62 20.82
CA THR A 100 -0.44 -5.21 20.99
C THR A 100 -1.52 -5.11 22.05
N MET A 101 -1.34 -4.20 23.00
CA MET A 101 -2.35 -3.81 23.96
C MET A 101 -2.92 -2.45 23.57
N VAL A 102 -4.24 -2.32 23.59
CA VAL A 102 -4.99 -1.09 23.30
C VAL A 102 -5.83 -0.72 24.49
N TRP A 103 -5.80 0.55 24.92
CA TRP A 103 -6.65 1.10 25.96
C TRP A 103 -7.85 1.80 25.32
N LEU A 104 -9.03 1.25 25.53
CA LEU A 104 -10.27 1.78 24.98
C LEU A 104 -10.81 2.97 25.84
N PRO A 105 -11.61 3.87 25.23
CA PRO A 105 -12.16 5.03 25.93
C PRO A 105 -13.02 4.70 27.17
N ASN A 106 -13.65 3.52 27.19
CA ASN A 106 -14.43 3.03 28.32
C ASN A 106 -13.59 2.47 29.49
N GLY A 107 -12.25 2.52 29.38
CA GLY A 107 -11.30 2.00 30.37
C GLY A 107 -10.93 0.53 30.19
N GLU A 108 -11.58 -0.19 29.28
CA GLU A 108 -11.20 -1.56 28.96
C GLU A 108 -9.85 -1.62 28.25
N LYS A 109 -9.18 -2.77 28.37
CA LYS A 109 -7.96 -3.07 27.62
C LYS A 109 -8.22 -4.27 26.72
N ARG A 110 -7.79 -4.16 25.48
CA ARG A 110 -7.77 -5.27 24.55
C ARG A 110 -6.32 -5.63 24.23
N SER A 111 -6.01 -6.91 24.27
CA SER A 111 -4.69 -7.42 23.89
C SER A 111 -4.87 -8.56 22.91
N PHE A 112 -4.07 -8.55 21.84
CA PHE A 112 -4.07 -9.60 20.83
C PHE A 112 -2.65 -9.92 20.42
N GLU A 113 -2.40 -11.20 20.16
CA GLU A 113 -1.10 -11.73 19.74
C GLU A 113 -1.05 -11.84 18.22
N TRP A 114 0.11 -11.55 17.66
CA TRP A 114 0.34 -11.58 16.23
C TRP A 114 1.70 -12.18 15.90
N GLY A 115 1.83 -12.69 14.67
CA GLY A 115 3.06 -13.16 14.05
C GLY A 115 3.27 -12.50 12.68
N PRO A 116 4.31 -12.94 11.95
CA PRO A 116 4.59 -12.43 10.61
C PRO A 116 3.37 -12.50 9.69
N LYS A 117 3.21 -11.46 8.84
CA LYS A 117 2.11 -11.32 7.88
C LYS A 117 0.72 -11.05 8.48
N ALA A 118 0.64 -10.80 9.80
CA ALA A 118 -0.55 -10.25 10.42
C ALA A 118 -0.74 -8.77 10.04
N LEU A 119 -2.01 -8.33 10.07
CA LEU A 119 -2.40 -6.94 9.82
C LEU A 119 -3.36 -6.49 10.91
N PHE A 120 -3.12 -5.32 11.51
CA PHE A 120 -4.04 -4.74 12.48
C PHE A 120 -4.10 -3.21 12.39
N ALA A 121 -5.15 -2.66 12.96
CA ALA A 121 -5.27 -1.22 13.19
C ALA A 121 -5.61 -0.96 14.66
N VAL A 122 -5.17 0.20 15.13
CA VAL A 122 -5.56 0.73 16.45
C VAL A 122 -6.63 1.79 16.24
N PRO A 123 -7.73 1.76 17.00
CA PRO A 123 -8.76 2.80 16.90
C PRO A 123 -8.19 4.19 17.13
N LEU A 124 -8.72 5.16 16.38
CA LEU A 124 -8.21 6.53 16.34
C LEU A 124 -8.04 7.11 17.74
N ASN A 125 -6.87 7.67 18.01
CA ASN A 125 -6.47 8.30 19.28
C ASN A 125 -6.56 7.40 20.53
N CYS A 126 -6.66 6.06 20.37
CA CYS A 126 -6.51 5.13 21.48
C CYS A 126 -5.03 4.95 21.83
N LEU A 127 -4.74 4.90 23.12
CA LEU A 127 -3.41 4.55 23.61
C LEU A 127 -3.12 3.08 23.27
N TYR A 128 -1.92 2.79 22.76
CA TYR A 128 -1.48 1.42 22.48
C TYR A 128 -0.03 1.19 22.82
N GLN A 129 0.35 -0.06 23.02
CA GLN A 129 1.71 -0.50 23.30
C GLN A 129 2.01 -1.83 22.61
N VAL A 130 3.17 -1.94 22.01
CA VAL A 130 3.66 -3.14 21.32
C VAL A 130 4.65 -3.87 22.19
N PHE A 131 4.55 -5.20 22.26
CA PHE A 131 5.41 -6.10 23.06
C PHE A 131 6.06 -7.12 22.14
N ASN A 132 7.38 -7.30 22.26
CA ASN A 132 8.09 -8.39 21.64
C ASN A 132 8.15 -9.57 22.61
N HIS A 133 7.59 -10.72 22.22
CA HIS A 133 7.55 -11.92 23.05
C HIS A 133 8.80 -12.81 22.91
N SER A 134 9.62 -12.56 21.87
CA SER A 134 10.87 -13.31 21.68
C SER A 134 11.98 -12.75 22.57
N GLY A 135 12.66 -13.61 23.28
CA GLY A 135 13.89 -13.25 24.00
C GLY A 135 15.16 -13.24 23.11
N ARG A 136 15.04 -13.55 21.82
CA ARG A 136 16.19 -13.72 20.91
C ARG A 136 16.07 -12.93 19.61
N GLU A 137 14.86 -12.76 19.10
CA GLU A 137 14.59 -12.16 17.80
C GLU A 137 13.88 -10.82 17.96
N ARG A 138 14.24 -9.86 17.14
CA ARG A 138 13.53 -8.59 17.07
C ARG A 138 12.15 -8.78 16.45
N VAL A 139 11.29 -7.80 16.65
CA VAL A 139 10.03 -7.63 15.92
C VAL A 139 10.17 -6.42 15.02
N ARG A 140 9.64 -6.50 13.80
CA ARG A 140 9.53 -5.38 12.86
C ARG A 140 8.10 -5.22 12.37
N LEU A 141 7.58 -4.01 12.49
CA LEU A 141 6.25 -3.61 12.02
C LEU A 141 6.40 -2.51 10.99
N SER A 142 5.73 -2.66 9.85
CA SER A 142 5.50 -1.57 8.90
C SER A 142 4.22 -0.85 9.27
N CYS A 143 4.27 0.44 9.47
CA CYS A 143 3.14 1.28 9.81
C CYS A 143 2.79 2.21 8.64
N THR A 144 1.79 1.85 7.86
CA THR A 144 1.22 2.75 6.84
C THR A 144 0.15 3.62 7.48
N ASN A 145 0.21 4.95 7.27
CA ASN A 145 -0.59 5.92 8.01
C ASN A 145 -0.92 7.17 7.19
N ASP A 146 -1.85 7.97 7.69
CA ASP A 146 -2.24 9.26 7.12
C ASP A 146 -1.73 10.47 7.95
N ALA A 147 -0.63 10.29 8.68
CA ALA A 147 0.02 11.36 9.43
C ALA A 147 0.34 12.62 8.60
N PRO A 148 0.78 12.52 7.32
CA PRO A 148 0.97 13.71 6.49
C PRO A 148 -0.28 14.56 6.36
N LEU A 149 -1.43 13.93 6.10
CA LEU A 149 -2.71 14.64 5.99
C LEU A 149 -3.03 15.36 7.30
N THR A 150 -2.90 14.67 8.43
CA THR A 150 -3.29 15.19 9.73
C THR A 150 -2.35 16.31 10.20
N LEU A 151 -1.03 16.13 10.11
CA LEU A 151 -0.05 17.14 10.52
C LEU A 151 -0.08 18.37 9.61
N ASN A 152 -0.23 18.18 8.30
CA ASN A 152 -0.32 19.30 7.34
C ASN A 152 -1.69 20.01 7.37
N LEU A 153 -2.72 19.42 8.01
CA LEU A 153 -4.01 20.08 8.23
C LEU A 153 -4.02 20.93 9.51
N TYR A 154 -3.46 20.39 10.60
CA TYR A 154 -3.57 21.01 11.93
C TYR A 154 -2.35 21.85 12.32
N HIS A 155 -1.17 21.63 11.72
CA HIS A 155 0.08 22.35 11.99
C HIS A 155 0.44 22.39 13.49
N ASN A 156 0.09 21.35 14.24
CA ASN A 156 0.25 21.30 15.68
C ASN A 156 0.47 19.87 16.19
N GLU A 157 1.71 19.57 16.60
CA GLU A 157 2.07 18.25 17.11
C GLU A 157 1.33 17.88 18.40
N ALA A 158 1.19 18.82 19.34
CA ALA A 158 0.49 18.56 20.59
C ALA A 158 -0.98 18.18 20.35
N PHE A 159 -1.63 18.82 19.37
CA PHE A 159 -2.99 18.44 18.97
C PHE A 159 -3.05 17.01 18.42
N VAL A 160 -2.03 16.60 17.69
CA VAL A 160 -1.98 15.26 17.06
C VAL A 160 -1.61 14.16 18.06
N PHE A 161 -0.66 14.41 18.96
CA PHE A 161 -0.08 13.37 19.84
C PHE A 161 -0.58 13.43 21.30
N ASP A 162 -1.03 14.61 21.78
CA ASP A 162 -1.46 14.79 23.17
C ASP A 162 -2.95 15.09 23.30
N ASN A 163 -3.71 14.98 22.22
CA ASN A 163 -5.14 15.29 22.20
C ASN A 163 -5.92 14.41 23.20
N PRO A 164 -6.70 15.02 24.11
CA PRO A 164 -7.46 14.27 25.12
C PRO A 164 -8.76 13.66 24.58
N PHE A 165 -9.20 14.01 23.38
CA PHE A 165 -10.46 13.53 22.82
C PHE A 165 -10.41 12.02 22.54
N SER A 166 -11.54 11.35 22.63
CA SER A 166 -11.68 9.93 22.32
C SER A 166 -12.84 9.69 21.36
N PHE A 167 -12.78 8.57 20.63
CA PHE A 167 -13.74 8.16 19.61
C PHE A 167 -14.32 6.78 19.99
N PRO A 168 -15.22 6.71 20.99
CA PRO A 168 -15.75 5.42 21.48
C PRO A 168 -16.51 4.64 20.41
N GLU A 169 -17.12 5.34 19.45
CA GLU A 169 -17.85 4.75 18.31
C GLU A 169 -16.94 4.03 17.32
N ARG A 170 -15.61 4.29 17.34
CA ARG A 170 -14.64 3.72 16.41
C ARG A 170 -13.86 2.53 16.99
N THR A 171 -14.20 2.04 18.18
CA THR A 171 -13.43 0.98 18.85
C THR A 171 -13.68 -0.42 18.28
N GLY A 172 -14.78 -0.61 17.55
CA GLY A 172 -15.19 -1.91 17.03
C GLY A 172 -15.76 -2.85 18.07
N LEU A 173 -16.12 -4.05 17.65
CA LEU A 173 -16.64 -5.11 18.52
C LEU A 173 -15.48 -5.83 19.24
N ALA A 174 -15.78 -6.51 20.35
CA ALA A 174 -14.78 -7.22 21.15
C ALA A 174 -14.03 -8.29 20.33
N ASN A 175 -14.75 -9.07 19.54
CA ASN A 175 -14.22 -10.14 18.70
C ASN A 175 -13.38 -9.63 17.51
N TYR A 176 -13.45 -8.33 17.17
CA TYR A 176 -12.56 -7.73 16.16
C TYR A 176 -11.09 -7.71 16.59
N TYR A 177 -10.80 -7.86 17.88
CA TYR A 177 -9.46 -8.02 18.42
C TYR A 177 -9.03 -9.49 18.55
N GLU A 178 -9.91 -10.42 18.19
CA GLU A 178 -9.68 -11.87 18.24
C GLU A 178 -9.48 -12.47 16.85
N GLY A 179 -9.34 -11.61 15.81
CA GLY A 179 -9.20 -12.03 14.40
C GLY A 179 -10.51 -12.40 13.73
N GLU A 180 -11.64 -12.19 14.40
CA GLU A 180 -12.97 -12.30 13.83
C GLU A 180 -13.38 -10.98 13.15
N GLY A 181 -14.48 -11.02 12.39
CA GLY A 181 -14.98 -9.84 11.71
C GLY A 181 -16.26 -10.12 10.94
N GLU A 182 -16.75 -9.11 10.24
CA GLU A 182 -17.98 -9.18 9.46
C GLU A 182 -17.70 -9.09 7.96
N HIS A 183 -18.27 -10.05 7.20
CA HIS A 183 -18.19 -10.07 5.75
C HIS A 183 -19.41 -9.42 5.12
N THR A 184 -19.19 -8.40 4.29
CA THR A 184 -20.24 -7.72 3.52
C THR A 184 -19.93 -7.72 2.03
N PRO A 185 -20.73 -8.39 1.19
CA PRO A 185 -20.64 -8.22 -0.25
C PRO A 185 -21.25 -6.89 -0.68
N VAL A 186 -20.48 -6.06 -1.37
CA VAL A 186 -20.92 -4.74 -1.86
C VAL A 186 -21.13 -4.80 -3.37
N HIS A 187 -22.39 -4.77 -3.80
CA HIS A 187 -22.75 -4.76 -5.21
C HIS A 187 -22.59 -3.35 -5.80
N ARG A 188 -21.87 -3.23 -6.91
CA ARG A 188 -21.56 -1.95 -7.57
C ARG A 188 -22.43 -1.65 -8.79
N GLY A 189 -23.44 -2.46 -9.02
CA GLY A 189 -24.34 -2.37 -10.18
C GLY A 189 -24.24 -3.58 -11.11
N MET A 190 -25.06 -3.59 -12.17
CA MET A 190 -25.02 -4.65 -13.18
C MET A 190 -23.70 -4.57 -13.97
N ASN A 191 -23.13 -5.74 -14.26
CA ASN A 191 -21.87 -5.91 -15.01
C ASN A 191 -20.59 -5.41 -14.31
N VAL A 192 -20.64 -5.11 -13.02
CA VAL A 192 -19.45 -4.78 -12.22
C VAL A 192 -19.28 -5.81 -11.11
N ALA A 193 -18.06 -6.34 -10.95
CA ALA A 193 -17.80 -7.36 -9.94
C ALA A 193 -18.19 -6.88 -8.53
N THR A 194 -18.78 -7.77 -7.76
CA THR A 194 -19.06 -7.55 -6.35
C THR A 194 -17.76 -7.38 -5.58
N LEU A 195 -17.65 -6.29 -4.83
CA LEU A 195 -16.58 -6.13 -3.87
C LEU A 195 -16.92 -6.91 -2.60
N ASN A 196 -15.94 -7.61 -2.08
CA ASN A 196 -16.05 -8.28 -0.79
C ASN A 196 -15.31 -7.45 0.24
N VAL A 197 -16.02 -7.05 1.29
CA VAL A 197 -15.50 -6.22 2.37
C VAL A 197 -15.50 -7.03 3.66
N TRP A 198 -14.41 -6.99 4.39
CA TRP A 198 -14.25 -7.58 5.70
C TRP A 198 -13.99 -6.47 6.71
N GLU A 199 -14.83 -6.38 7.72
CA GLU A 199 -14.68 -5.41 8.82
C GLU A 199 -14.12 -6.09 10.04
N THR A 200 -13.02 -5.54 10.59
CA THR A 200 -12.33 -6.07 11.78
C THR A 200 -11.31 -5.04 12.28
N ASN A 201 -10.62 -5.33 13.39
CA ASN A 201 -9.43 -4.57 13.82
C ASN A 201 -8.13 -5.39 13.66
N PHE A 202 -8.24 -6.72 13.50
CA PHE A 202 -7.09 -7.60 13.47
C PHE A 202 -7.29 -8.79 12.51
N ILE A 203 -6.25 -9.12 11.75
CA ILE A 203 -6.16 -10.26 10.84
C ILE A 203 -4.89 -11.02 11.20
N HIS A 204 -5.03 -12.29 11.56
CA HIS A 204 -3.91 -13.12 12.02
C HIS A 204 -2.85 -13.37 10.95
N ASP A 205 -3.27 -13.62 9.71
CA ASP A 205 -2.36 -13.94 8.61
C ASP A 205 -3.01 -13.66 7.25
N LEU A 206 -2.41 -12.75 6.51
CA LEU A 206 -2.87 -12.38 5.16
C LEU A 206 -2.64 -13.49 4.12
N THR A 207 -1.73 -14.46 4.38
CA THR A 207 -1.44 -15.52 3.42
C THR A 207 -2.52 -16.59 3.38
N SER A 208 -3.15 -16.86 4.52
CA SER A 208 -4.24 -17.84 4.65
C SER A 208 -5.63 -17.21 4.59
N PHE A 209 -5.73 -15.87 4.62
CA PHE A 209 -7.02 -15.19 4.62
C PHE A 209 -7.85 -15.49 3.37
N LYS A 210 -9.16 -15.69 3.54
CA LYS A 210 -10.09 -16.01 2.46
C LYS A 210 -10.25 -14.84 1.49
N LEU A 211 -10.03 -15.10 0.20
CA LEU A 211 -10.19 -14.13 -0.87
C LEU A 211 -11.32 -14.55 -1.83
N TYR A 212 -11.86 -13.57 -2.53
CA TYR A 212 -12.99 -13.72 -3.44
C TYR A 212 -12.58 -13.34 -4.87
N ALA A 213 -13.17 -14.00 -5.87
CA ALA A 213 -12.83 -13.77 -7.28
C ALA A 213 -12.98 -12.30 -7.70
N LEU A 214 -11.97 -11.78 -8.41
CA LEU A 214 -11.93 -10.45 -9.00
C LEU A 214 -11.25 -10.52 -10.38
N ASN A 215 -11.90 -11.15 -11.34
CA ASN A 215 -11.34 -11.43 -12.67
C ASN A 215 -11.14 -10.16 -13.53
N GLU A 216 -11.75 -9.05 -13.20
CA GLU A 216 -11.59 -7.77 -13.91
C GLU A 216 -10.11 -7.31 -14.00
N ARG A 217 -9.29 -7.71 -13.01
CA ARG A 217 -7.87 -7.40 -12.90
C ARG A 217 -6.94 -8.45 -13.48
N GLY A 218 -7.49 -9.51 -14.01
CA GLY A 218 -6.80 -10.68 -14.56
C GLY A 218 -7.51 -11.96 -14.16
N LYS A 219 -7.59 -12.90 -15.09
CA LYS A 219 -8.28 -14.19 -14.89
C LYS A 219 -7.69 -14.95 -13.70
N GLY A 220 -8.55 -15.41 -12.80
CA GLY A 220 -8.18 -16.13 -11.58
C GLY A 220 -7.71 -15.25 -10.43
N SER A 221 -7.60 -13.93 -10.60
CA SER A 221 -7.28 -13.01 -9.51
C SER A 221 -8.36 -13.03 -8.44
N LYS A 222 -7.93 -12.87 -7.18
CA LYS A 222 -8.82 -12.76 -6.03
C LYS A 222 -8.50 -11.50 -5.22
N ASN A 223 -9.47 -11.04 -4.42
CA ASN A 223 -9.34 -9.85 -3.60
C ASN A 223 -10.31 -9.89 -2.41
N VAL A 224 -9.96 -9.14 -1.36
CA VAL A 224 -10.86 -8.70 -0.30
C VAL A 224 -10.43 -7.31 0.15
N SER A 225 -11.38 -6.43 0.40
CA SER A 225 -11.13 -5.10 0.97
C SER A 225 -11.38 -5.14 2.47
N PHE A 226 -10.61 -4.40 3.25
CA PHE A 226 -10.74 -4.31 4.69
C PHE A 226 -11.28 -2.94 5.12
N VAL A 227 -12.13 -2.92 6.13
CA VAL A 227 -12.44 -1.77 6.96
C VAL A 227 -11.86 -2.08 8.34
N LEU A 228 -10.82 -1.37 8.74
CA LEU A 228 -10.11 -1.58 9.98
C LEU A 228 -10.34 -0.39 10.92
N ALA A 229 -10.70 -0.66 12.18
CA ALA A 229 -10.93 0.33 13.22
C ALA A 229 -11.93 1.44 12.81
N ASP A 230 -12.95 1.09 12.03
CA ASP A 230 -13.92 2.02 11.41
C ASP A 230 -13.25 3.22 10.72
N GLY A 231 -12.11 2.94 10.07
CA GLY A 231 -11.23 3.96 9.54
C GLY A 231 -11.60 4.45 8.15
N THR A 232 -11.01 5.61 7.84
CA THR A 232 -11.06 6.25 6.53
C THR A 232 -9.98 5.70 5.60
N MET A 233 -8.88 5.17 6.13
CA MET A 233 -7.88 4.47 5.35
C MET A 233 -8.44 3.17 4.76
N HIS A 234 -7.98 2.83 3.57
CA HIS A 234 -8.33 1.61 2.85
C HIS A 234 -7.19 0.61 2.87
N ALA A 235 -7.52 -0.64 3.16
CA ALA A 235 -6.65 -1.77 2.90
C ALA A 235 -7.35 -2.81 2.03
N HIS A 236 -6.60 -3.51 1.19
CA HIS A 236 -7.05 -4.72 0.55
C HIS A 236 -5.90 -5.69 0.34
N THR A 237 -6.19 -6.98 0.40
CA THR A 237 -5.26 -8.00 -0.07
C THR A 237 -5.76 -8.61 -1.37
N SER A 238 -4.81 -8.92 -2.25
CA SER A 238 -5.07 -9.51 -3.55
C SER A 238 -4.13 -10.67 -3.83
N GLU A 239 -4.61 -11.63 -4.62
CA GLU A 239 -3.86 -12.81 -5.05
C GLU A 239 -3.72 -12.85 -6.56
N ILE A 240 -2.53 -13.22 -7.02
CA ILE A 240 -2.18 -13.47 -8.42
C ILE A 240 -1.88 -14.96 -8.54
N PRO A 241 -2.63 -15.73 -9.34
CA PRO A 241 -2.36 -17.17 -9.53
C PRO A 241 -0.95 -17.43 -10.08
N ALA A 242 -0.44 -18.63 -9.86
CA ALA A 242 0.77 -19.09 -10.54
C ALA A 242 0.59 -19.05 -12.06
N GLY A 243 1.66 -18.77 -12.79
CA GLY A 243 1.64 -18.68 -14.26
C GLY A 243 0.78 -17.55 -14.81
N ARG A 244 0.45 -16.53 -14.02
CA ARG A 244 -0.34 -15.36 -14.42
C ARG A 244 0.20 -14.06 -13.85
N TYR A 245 -0.26 -12.95 -14.43
CA TYR A 245 -0.01 -11.60 -13.92
C TYR A 245 -1.27 -10.74 -14.07
N LYS A 246 -1.28 -9.56 -13.41
CA LYS A 246 -2.42 -8.63 -13.46
C LYS A 246 -2.34 -7.70 -14.66
N LYS A 247 -3.48 -7.17 -15.08
CA LYS A 247 -3.54 -6.07 -16.03
C LYS A 247 -2.91 -4.81 -15.43
N ALA A 248 -2.18 -4.08 -16.26
CA ALA A 248 -1.63 -2.78 -15.85
C ALA A 248 -2.75 -1.79 -15.55
N HIS A 249 -2.54 -0.94 -14.57
CA HIS A 249 -3.47 0.14 -14.26
C HIS A 249 -2.77 1.31 -13.57
N ARG A 250 -3.44 2.44 -13.48
CA ARG A 250 -2.94 3.64 -12.80
C ARG A 250 -4.01 4.27 -11.91
N HIS A 251 -3.56 5.00 -10.91
CA HIS A 251 -4.42 5.75 -9.99
C HIS A 251 -3.66 6.94 -9.38
N ALA A 252 -4.32 7.68 -8.47
CA ALA A 252 -3.68 8.73 -7.71
C ALA A 252 -2.56 8.17 -6.80
N ALA A 253 -1.66 9.03 -6.35
CA ALA A 253 -0.59 8.73 -5.41
C ALA A 253 -1.11 8.16 -4.06
N GLY A 254 -0.21 7.70 -3.21
CA GLY A 254 -0.50 7.32 -1.82
C GLY A 254 -0.90 5.87 -1.61
N THR A 255 -0.86 4.99 -2.63
CA THR A 255 -1.13 3.57 -2.43
C THR A 255 0.15 2.81 -2.14
N HIS A 256 0.38 2.45 -0.88
CA HIS A 256 1.52 1.63 -0.43
C HIS A 256 1.20 0.16 -0.65
N VAL A 257 2.01 -0.51 -1.46
CA VAL A 257 1.85 -1.92 -1.82
C VAL A 257 2.97 -2.74 -1.20
N HIS A 258 2.60 -3.65 -0.29
CA HIS A 258 3.51 -4.58 0.37
C HIS A 258 3.39 -5.95 -0.28
N ALA A 259 4.49 -6.52 -0.73
CA ALA A 259 4.53 -7.93 -1.11
C ALA A 259 4.40 -8.78 0.16
N VAL A 260 3.36 -9.60 0.21
CA VAL A 260 3.03 -10.44 1.37
C VAL A 260 3.59 -11.85 1.19
N ASP A 261 3.37 -12.41 0.00
CA ASP A 261 3.78 -13.79 -0.32
C ASP A 261 4.06 -13.96 -1.81
N GLY A 262 4.83 -15.00 -2.15
CA GLY A 262 5.26 -15.28 -3.51
C GLY A 262 6.45 -14.45 -3.94
N GLU A 263 6.93 -14.73 -5.17
CA GLU A 263 8.06 -14.06 -5.79
C GLU A 263 7.71 -13.59 -7.20
N GLY A 264 8.37 -12.54 -7.64
CA GLY A 264 8.17 -11.95 -8.95
C GLY A 264 8.68 -10.51 -9.00
N TYR A 265 7.99 -9.67 -9.72
CA TYR A 265 8.36 -8.26 -9.85
C TYR A 265 7.16 -7.37 -10.13
N THR A 266 7.36 -6.06 -10.02
CA THR A 266 6.42 -5.02 -10.42
C THR A 266 7.11 -4.09 -11.39
N LEU A 267 6.41 -3.71 -12.45
CA LEU A 267 6.83 -2.66 -13.37
C LEU A 267 6.07 -1.37 -13.10
N LEU A 268 6.77 -0.24 -13.18
CA LEU A 268 6.21 1.11 -13.14
C LEU A 268 6.65 1.90 -14.37
N TRP A 269 5.74 2.67 -15.00
CA TRP A 269 6.05 3.54 -16.14
C TRP A 269 5.01 4.64 -16.34
N HIS A 270 5.39 5.74 -16.94
CA HIS A 270 4.44 6.73 -17.46
C HIS A 270 3.97 6.36 -18.87
N GLU A 271 2.81 6.85 -19.24
CA GLU A 271 2.31 6.71 -20.61
C GLU A 271 3.31 7.34 -21.60
N GLY A 272 3.78 6.54 -22.55
CA GLY A 272 4.77 6.95 -23.54
C GLY A 272 6.23 6.67 -23.16
N ASP A 273 6.51 6.19 -21.96
CA ASP A 273 7.87 5.76 -21.60
C ASP A 273 8.30 4.56 -22.44
N SER A 274 9.57 4.57 -22.86
CA SER A 274 10.21 3.44 -23.55
C SER A 274 10.83 2.43 -22.59
N GLU A 275 10.98 2.79 -21.30
CA GLU A 275 11.62 1.99 -20.28
C GLU A 275 10.69 1.80 -19.09
N PHE A 276 10.85 0.69 -18.39
CA PHE A 276 10.09 0.34 -17.21
C PHE A 276 11.01 0.36 -15.99
N LYS A 277 10.56 0.96 -14.89
CA LYS A 277 11.19 0.77 -13.58
C LYS A 277 10.72 -0.56 -13.01
N GLU A 278 11.66 -1.40 -12.60
CA GLU A 278 11.38 -2.71 -12.03
C GLU A 278 11.69 -2.76 -10.54
N PHE A 279 10.79 -3.37 -9.78
CA PHE A 279 10.95 -3.61 -8.36
C PHE A 279 10.74 -5.09 -8.04
N PRO A 280 11.57 -5.68 -7.17
CA PRO A 280 11.41 -7.06 -6.79
C PRO A 280 10.11 -7.27 -6.01
N TRP A 281 9.52 -8.42 -6.16
CA TRP A 281 8.40 -8.88 -5.38
C TRP A 281 8.88 -10.01 -4.47
N ARG A 282 8.97 -9.72 -3.19
CA ARG A 282 9.24 -10.68 -2.12
C ARG A 282 8.74 -10.11 -0.81
N HIS A 283 8.47 -10.98 0.16
CA HIS A 283 8.07 -10.55 1.49
C HIS A 283 9.03 -9.50 2.07
N GLY A 284 8.45 -8.47 2.68
CA GLY A 284 9.19 -7.32 3.22
C GLY A 284 9.40 -6.17 2.24
N PHE A 285 9.20 -6.38 0.92
CA PHE A 285 9.31 -5.30 -0.04
C PHE A 285 8.01 -4.47 -0.12
N MET A 286 8.16 -3.15 -0.08
CA MET A 286 7.07 -2.18 -0.27
C MET A 286 7.44 -1.20 -1.37
N TYR A 287 6.48 -0.82 -2.19
CA TYR A 287 6.63 0.25 -3.17
C TYR A 287 5.32 1.06 -3.27
N THR A 288 5.40 2.28 -3.81
CA THR A 288 4.24 3.14 -4.00
C THR A 288 4.29 3.75 -5.38
N PRO A 289 3.38 3.39 -6.29
CA PRO A 289 3.33 3.99 -7.61
C PRO A 289 3.14 5.51 -7.49
N PRO A 290 4.00 6.34 -8.12
CA PRO A 290 3.78 7.77 -8.21
C PRO A 290 2.45 8.12 -8.90
N PHE A 291 2.05 9.39 -8.73
CA PHE A 291 0.83 9.90 -9.33
C PHE A 291 0.77 9.58 -10.83
N TRP A 292 -0.30 8.89 -11.23
CA TRP A 292 -0.64 8.57 -12.62
C TRP A 292 0.34 7.66 -13.37
N MET A 293 1.34 7.05 -12.70
CA MET A 293 2.14 5.99 -13.28
C MET A 293 1.35 4.69 -13.42
N PHE A 294 1.45 4.04 -14.58
CA PHE A 294 1.02 2.66 -14.71
C PHE A 294 1.88 1.77 -13.83
N HIS A 295 1.26 0.76 -13.27
CA HIS A 295 1.94 -0.32 -12.56
C HIS A 295 1.30 -1.65 -12.86
N GLN A 296 2.11 -2.69 -12.84
CA GLN A 296 1.71 -4.06 -13.16
C GLN A 296 2.49 -5.05 -12.32
N HIS A 297 1.80 -6.07 -11.82
CA HIS A 297 2.36 -7.05 -10.89
C HIS A 297 2.44 -8.42 -11.52
N PHE A 298 3.59 -9.05 -11.43
CA PHE A 298 3.93 -10.30 -12.09
C PHE A 298 4.29 -11.36 -11.06
N ASN A 299 3.57 -12.48 -11.10
CA ASN A 299 3.92 -13.67 -10.34
C ASN A 299 4.84 -14.54 -11.21
N THR A 300 6.02 -14.88 -10.69
CA THR A 300 6.99 -15.78 -11.35
C THR A 300 7.26 -17.04 -10.55
N CYS A 301 6.58 -17.24 -9.40
CA CYS A 301 6.74 -18.44 -8.60
C CYS A 301 5.61 -19.48 -8.86
N PRO A 302 5.83 -20.75 -8.47
CA PRO A 302 4.88 -21.83 -8.72
C PRO A 302 3.62 -21.77 -7.84
N ASN A 303 3.59 -20.88 -6.86
CA ASN A 303 2.49 -20.66 -5.94
C ASN A 303 1.79 -19.32 -6.20
N PRO A 304 0.54 -19.14 -5.75
CA PRO A 304 -0.09 -17.83 -5.80
C PRO A 304 0.72 -16.77 -5.05
N ALA A 305 0.86 -15.58 -5.62
CA ALA A 305 1.51 -14.43 -4.99
C ALA A 305 0.46 -13.48 -4.40
N ARG A 306 0.72 -12.95 -3.20
CA ARG A 306 -0.20 -12.04 -2.48
C ARG A 306 0.43 -10.72 -2.14
N TYR A 307 -0.38 -9.67 -2.14
CA TYR A 307 0.00 -8.35 -1.67
C TYR A 307 -1.07 -7.69 -0.81
N LEU A 308 -0.61 -6.80 0.05
CA LEU A 308 -1.43 -5.85 0.80
C LEU A 308 -1.24 -4.47 0.18
N ALA A 309 -2.33 -3.79 -0.17
CA ALA A 309 -2.29 -2.40 -0.60
C ALA A 309 -3.07 -1.52 0.37
N CYS A 310 -2.43 -0.44 0.83
CA CYS A 310 -2.99 0.53 1.76
C CYS A 310 -3.04 1.91 1.11
N SER A 311 -4.16 2.62 1.26
CA SER A 311 -4.35 3.96 0.69
C SER A 311 -5.41 4.75 1.47
N LEU A 312 -5.58 6.03 1.16
CA LEU A 312 -6.65 6.85 1.72
C LEU A 312 -8.01 6.51 1.08
N GLY A 313 -9.09 6.61 1.85
CA GLY A 313 -10.47 6.41 1.43
C GLY A 313 -10.93 4.96 1.45
N SER A 314 -11.50 4.51 2.60
CA SER A 314 -12.03 3.16 2.79
C SER A 314 -13.28 2.88 1.93
N ARG A 315 -13.79 1.64 2.01
CA ARG A 315 -15.08 1.30 1.38
C ARG A 315 -16.26 1.93 2.10
N ARG A 316 -16.11 2.25 3.38
CA ARG A 316 -17.12 2.97 4.18
C ARG A 316 -17.04 4.48 3.96
N TYR A 317 -15.83 5.05 3.94
CA TYR A 317 -15.56 6.48 3.76
C TYR A 317 -14.68 6.69 2.51
N PRO A 318 -15.26 6.71 1.30
CA PRO A 318 -14.47 6.52 0.07
C PRO A 318 -13.70 7.74 -0.43
N PHE A 319 -13.79 8.91 0.18
CA PHE A 319 -13.23 10.15 -0.39
C PHE A 319 -13.53 10.22 -1.90
N ILE A 320 -14.78 10.41 -2.24
CA ILE A 320 -15.31 10.23 -3.59
C ILE A 320 -14.51 11.00 -4.66
N ALA A 321 -14.01 12.19 -4.36
CA ALA A 321 -13.20 12.97 -5.30
C ALA A 321 -11.91 12.23 -5.72
N LEU A 322 -11.29 11.50 -4.80
CA LEU A 322 -10.11 10.68 -5.06
C LEU A 322 -10.48 9.35 -5.76
N ARG A 323 -11.67 8.84 -5.50
CA ARG A 323 -12.11 7.50 -5.92
C ARG A 323 -13.30 7.49 -6.90
N ARG A 324 -13.87 8.64 -7.24
CA ARG A 324 -15.11 8.73 -8.03
C ARG A 324 -15.13 7.80 -9.24
N ARG A 325 -14.06 7.78 -10.03
CA ARG A 325 -13.92 6.87 -11.17
C ARG A 325 -13.64 5.42 -10.79
N SER A 326 -13.10 5.16 -9.59
CA SER A 326 -12.93 3.78 -9.08
C SER A 326 -14.23 3.21 -8.51
N ALA A 327 -15.05 4.04 -7.88
CA ALA A 327 -16.37 3.65 -7.41
C ALA A 327 -17.30 3.30 -8.57
N GLU A 328 -17.16 3.99 -9.71
CA GLU A 328 -17.89 3.74 -10.97
C GLU A 328 -17.26 2.61 -11.82
N GLY A 329 -16.29 1.85 -11.31
CA GLY A 329 -15.59 0.80 -12.04
C GLY A 329 -14.42 1.32 -12.91
N GLY A 330 -14.17 2.63 -12.94
CA GLY A 330 -13.16 3.25 -13.82
C GLY A 330 -11.72 2.74 -13.63
N GLY A 331 -11.42 2.17 -12.47
CA GLY A 331 -10.17 1.47 -12.24
C GLY A 331 -10.01 0.17 -13.03
N SER A 332 -11.09 -0.44 -13.47
CA SER A 332 -11.13 -1.69 -14.26
C SER A 332 -11.65 -1.46 -15.69
N ILE A 333 -11.86 -0.20 -16.08
CA ILE A 333 -12.24 0.18 -17.44
C ILE A 333 -10.97 0.43 -18.26
N SER A 334 -10.97 -0.04 -19.51
CA SER A 334 -9.87 0.17 -20.46
C SER A 334 -9.58 1.66 -20.69
N ILE A 335 -8.30 1.99 -20.85
CA ILE A 335 -7.87 3.33 -21.28
C ILE A 335 -8.49 3.71 -22.62
N GLN A 336 -8.78 2.76 -23.49
CA GLN A 336 -9.47 2.97 -24.79
C GLN A 336 -10.92 3.48 -24.60
N GLN A 337 -11.49 3.24 -23.42
CA GLN A 337 -12.83 3.67 -23.01
C GLN A 337 -12.79 4.83 -22.00
N GLY A 338 -11.65 5.52 -21.89
CA GLY A 338 -11.45 6.61 -20.94
C GLY A 338 -11.23 6.15 -19.48
N GLY A 339 -10.96 4.89 -19.27
CA GLY A 339 -10.61 4.31 -17.97
C GLY A 339 -9.14 4.44 -17.61
N ARG A 340 -8.66 3.50 -16.80
CA ARG A 340 -7.31 3.54 -16.19
C ARG A 340 -6.57 2.20 -16.27
N GLN A 341 -7.09 1.23 -17.00
CA GLN A 341 -6.54 -0.12 -17.15
C GLN A 341 -6.08 -0.36 -18.59
N ILE A 342 -4.93 -0.97 -18.77
CA ILE A 342 -4.47 -1.47 -20.06
C ILE A 342 -4.94 -2.92 -20.17
N GLU A 343 -5.74 -3.23 -21.20
CA GLU A 343 -6.14 -4.59 -21.49
C GLU A 343 -4.95 -5.40 -22.04
N TYR A 344 -5.01 -6.72 -21.94
CA TYR A 344 -3.90 -7.57 -22.39
C TYR A 344 -3.61 -7.42 -23.89
N GLU A 345 -4.64 -7.23 -24.70
CA GLU A 345 -4.54 -6.97 -26.15
C GLU A 345 -3.92 -5.61 -26.51
N ASP A 346 -3.99 -4.65 -25.60
CA ASP A 346 -3.42 -3.30 -25.76
C ASP A 346 -2.03 -3.17 -25.10
N GLN A 347 -1.54 -4.23 -24.46
CA GLN A 347 -0.29 -4.22 -23.73
C GLN A 347 0.91 -4.26 -24.65
N ASP A 348 1.99 -3.54 -24.29
CA ASP A 348 3.29 -3.65 -24.96
C ASP A 348 3.78 -5.12 -24.91
N PRO A 349 4.04 -5.76 -26.06
CA PRO A 349 4.46 -7.17 -26.10
C PRO A 349 5.79 -7.45 -25.39
N ARG A 350 6.65 -6.43 -25.18
CA ARG A 350 7.90 -6.55 -24.40
C ARG A 350 7.62 -6.95 -22.97
N ILE A 351 6.50 -6.49 -22.37
CA ILE A 351 6.08 -6.82 -21.01
C ILE A 351 5.80 -8.31 -20.89
N HIS A 352 5.01 -8.87 -21.81
CA HIS A 352 4.69 -10.29 -21.79
C HIS A 352 5.91 -11.16 -22.05
N ARG A 353 6.78 -10.75 -23.02
CA ARG A 353 8.03 -11.44 -23.30
C ARG A 353 8.94 -11.49 -22.07
N LYS A 354 9.18 -10.34 -21.41
CA LYS A 354 9.98 -10.27 -20.19
C LYS A 354 9.47 -11.25 -19.13
N TRP A 355 8.16 -11.34 -18.97
CA TRP A 355 7.57 -12.25 -18.00
C TRP A 355 7.74 -13.72 -18.40
N LEU A 356 7.61 -14.08 -19.70
CA LEU A 356 7.89 -15.43 -20.18
C LEU A 356 9.36 -15.82 -19.94
N GLU A 357 10.29 -14.92 -20.19
CA GLU A 357 11.73 -15.13 -19.91
C GLU A 357 11.95 -15.41 -18.41
N ALA A 358 11.32 -14.63 -17.51
CA ALA A 358 11.39 -14.88 -16.06
C ALA A 358 10.75 -16.23 -15.65
N LEU A 359 9.67 -16.67 -16.32
CA LEU A 359 9.08 -17.99 -16.07
C LEU A 359 10.02 -19.13 -16.48
N VAL A 360 10.78 -18.97 -17.57
CA VAL A 360 11.78 -19.96 -17.99
C VAL A 360 12.83 -20.14 -16.89
N GLU A 361 13.31 -19.06 -16.29
CA GLU A 361 14.29 -19.09 -15.20
C GLU A 361 13.78 -19.81 -13.96
N THR A 362 12.49 -19.67 -13.65
CA THR A 362 11.86 -20.27 -12.46
C THR A 362 11.24 -21.66 -12.73
N GLY A 363 11.17 -22.09 -13.98
CA GLY A 363 10.55 -23.37 -14.38
C GLY A 363 9.03 -23.40 -14.26
N VAL A 364 8.36 -22.25 -14.18
CA VAL A 364 6.91 -22.15 -14.08
C VAL A 364 6.29 -22.07 -15.47
N ALA A 365 5.23 -22.84 -15.71
CA ALA A 365 4.50 -22.78 -16.96
C ALA A 365 3.58 -21.56 -17.04
N SER A 366 3.49 -20.92 -18.20
CA SER A 366 2.51 -19.87 -18.45
C SER A 366 1.09 -20.47 -18.50
N GLU A 367 0.15 -19.77 -17.88
CA GLU A 367 -1.29 -20.01 -17.92
C GLU A 367 -2.03 -18.91 -18.71
N MET A 368 -1.31 -18.21 -19.62
CA MET A 368 -1.84 -17.08 -20.39
C MET A 368 -1.88 -17.34 -21.91
N GLY A 369 -1.60 -18.56 -22.34
CA GLY A 369 -1.62 -18.93 -23.77
C GLY A 369 -3.00 -18.80 -24.44
N ASP A 370 -4.08 -18.70 -23.63
CA ASP A 370 -5.43 -18.38 -24.14
C ASP A 370 -5.62 -16.88 -24.49
N LEU A 371 -4.71 -16.02 -24.03
CA LEU A 371 -4.74 -14.56 -24.22
C LEU A 371 -3.65 -14.07 -25.18
N PHE A 372 -2.54 -14.81 -25.30
CA PHE A 372 -1.37 -14.41 -26.06
C PHE A 372 -0.88 -15.53 -26.99
N ASN A 373 -0.45 -15.18 -28.19
CA ASN A 373 0.35 -16.07 -29.01
C ASN A 373 1.82 -16.03 -28.52
N GLU A 374 2.11 -16.77 -27.46
CA GLU A 374 3.39 -16.76 -26.77
C GLU A 374 4.54 -17.19 -27.66
N HIS A 375 4.32 -18.16 -28.54
CA HIS A 375 5.32 -18.60 -29.52
C HIS A 375 5.72 -17.45 -30.46
N ALA A 376 4.75 -16.69 -30.98
CA ALA A 376 5.02 -15.54 -31.84
C ALA A 376 5.75 -14.43 -31.09
N ILE A 377 5.36 -14.16 -29.83
CA ILE A 377 6.00 -13.15 -28.98
C ILE A 377 7.48 -13.52 -28.71
N MET A 378 7.78 -14.77 -28.40
CA MET A 378 9.15 -15.24 -28.17
C MET A 378 10.00 -15.26 -29.45
N ALA A 379 9.38 -15.40 -30.62
CA ALA A 379 10.04 -15.35 -31.89
C ALA A 379 10.34 -13.92 -32.39
N LEU A 380 9.78 -12.89 -31.80
CA LEU A 380 10.03 -11.50 -32.16
C LEU A 380 11.50 -11.13 -31.87
N ASP A 381 12.14 -10.41 -32.81
CA ASP A 381 13.46 -9.82 -32.58
C ASP A 381 13.35 -8.74 -31.47
N PRO A 382 14.06 -8.87 -30.34
CA PRO A 382 14.04 -7.88 -29.27
C PRO A 382 14.33 -6.45 -29.74
N ALA A 383 15.20 -6.29 -30.73
CA ALA A 383 15.55 -4.99 -31.32
C ALA A 383 14.41 -4.35 -32.12
N LYS A 384 13.44 -5.16 -32.59
CA LYS A 384 12.24 -4.68 -33.32
C LYS A 384 11.05 -4.38 -32.45
N LEU A 385 11.10 -4.71 -31.15
CA LEU A 385 10.08 -4.39 -30.16
C LEU A 385 10.15 -2.92 -29.70
N THR A 386 10.91 -2.07 -30.37
CA THR A 386 11.07 -0.64 -30.04
C THR A 386 9.90 0.26 -30.47
N GLY A 387 8.86 -0.30 -31.06
CA GLY A 387 7.63 0.44 -31.35
C GLY A 387 6.74 0.52 -30.11
N VAL A 388 6.72 1.65 -29.45
CA VAL A 388 5.63 1.99 -28.54
C VAL A 388 4.33 1.85 -29.33
N ILE A 389 3.44 0.94 -28.93
CA ILE A 389 2.04 1.06 -29.32
C ILE A 389 1.60 2.38 -28.70
N SER A 390 1.56 3.44 -29.49
CA SER A 390 1.14 4.75 -29.04
C SER A 390 -0.32 4.63 -28.62
N THR A 391 -0.54 4.39 -27.34
CA THR A 391 -1.87 4.59 -26.77
C THR A 391 -2.28 6.02 -27.07
N PRO A 392 -3.45 6.28 -27.67
CA PRO A 392 -3.87 7.62 -27.97
C PRO A 392 -3.70 8.49 -26.73
N ARG A 393 -3.05 9.63 -26.84
CA ARG A 393 -2.94 10.59 -25.76
C ARG A 393 -4.35 10.90 -25.27
N SER A 394 -4.69 10.44 -24.07
CA SER A 394 -5.94 10.88 -23.47
C SER A 394 -5.79 12.40 -23.28
N THR A 395 -6.51 13.17 -24.03
CA THR A 395 -6.72 14.60 -23.78
C THR A 395 -7.56 14.75 -22.53
N GLY A 396 -6.98 14.39 -21.38
CA GLY A 396 -7.55 14.74 -20.08
C GLY A 396 -7.35 16.23 -19.88
N PRO A 397 -8.34 16.93 -19.28
CA PRO A 397 -8.17 18.33 -18.98
C PRO A 397 -6.95 18.49 -18.06
N ALA A 398 -6.06 19.39 -18.46
CA ALA A 398 -5.02 19.88 -17.58
C ALA A 398 -5.72 20.47 -16.33
N ILE A 399 -5.31 20.02 -15.16
CA ILE A 399 -5.62 20.67 -13.87
C ILE A 399 -4.49 21.62 -13.57
#